data_947832d15d26c81e8d196b1890c353cf
#
_entry.id   947832d15d26c81e8d196b1890c353cf
#
_cell.length_a   1.000
_cell.length_b   1.000
_cell.length_c   1.000
_cell.angle_alpha   90.00
_cell.angle_beta   90.00
_cell.angle_gamma   90.00
#
_symmetry.space_group_name_H-M   'P 1'
#
loop_
_entity.id
_entity.type
_entity.pdbx_description
1 polymer ?
#
loop_
_entity_poly.entity_id
_entity_poly.type
_entity_poly.pdbx_seq_one_letter_code
_entity_poly.pdbx_strand_id
1 'polypeptide(L)'
;QDVSYVEDADKGNEETLKEEKTTAEGEKGEESAQTYSRQLYLIDSNGLVVAQTFDLPKEEGVAKQVLEYLVEGGPVSNILPDGFRAVIPQDTQVAVNVKDGTAIVDFSKEFKNYQAEDELKILQSITWTLTQFDSVKTVKIMINGHEQNEMPVGGTPISSELSRADGINLDTAGVMDITNTKPLTVYYTAQHNDQTYYVPVTTRVSNDEEDPIAAVVKKLTEEPSISRALLTDLEQDVKLLEEPKLEDGTVTLNFNESIYGSADGDEKMVSTHVLNSLVLSLTEQPGIENVILTVDGKAELVNEEGKKITEPVSRPVKVNTGSF
;
A
#
# COMPACT_ATOMS: atom_id res chain seq x y z
N GLN A 1 19.18 -17.56 -31.10
CA GLN A 1 19.43 -16.13 -31.32
C GLN A 1 19.39 -15.45 -29.99
N ASP A 2 20.59 -15.08 -29.53
CA ASP A 2 20.78 -14.35 -28.26
C ASP A 2 20.13 -12.98 -28.37
N VAL A 3 19.15 -12.73 -27.53
CA VAL A 3 18.64 -11.40 -27.31
C VAL A 3 19.45 -10.81 -26.17
N SER A 4 20.43 -10.00 -26.51
CA SER A 4 21.17 -9.21 -25.51
C SER A 4 20.24 -8.16 -24.94
N TYR A 5 19.89 -8.29 -23.67
CA TYR A 5 19.17 -7.28 -22.92
C TYR A 5 20.12 -6.11 -22.64
N VAL A 6 19.75 -4.93 -23.11
CA VAL A 6 20.52 -3.70 -22.90
C VAL A 6 20.20 -3.17 -21.51
N GLU A 7 21.19 -3.16 -20.66
CA GLU A 7 21.20 -2.69 -19.26
C GLU A 7 21.18 -1.14 -19.10
N ASP A 8 20.53 -0.38 -19.95
CA ASP A 8 20.69 1.08 -19.97
C ASP A 8 19.37 1.87 -19.90
N ALA A 9 18.53 1.65 -18.90
CA ALA A 9 17.35 2.50 -18.74
C ALA A 9 17.17 3.17 -17.35
N ASP A 10 18.12 2.98 -16.41
CA ASP A 10 17.94 3.48 -15.03
C ASP A 10 18.84 4.68 -14.65
N LYS A 11 19.39 5.39 -15.60
CA LYS A 11 20.25 6.57 -15.31
C LYS A 11 19.53 7.91 -15.19
N GLY A 12 18.21 7.93 -15.23
CA GLY A 12 17.47 9.18 -15.40
C GLY A 12 16.57 9.65 -14.26
N ASN A 13 16.38 8.90 -13.18
CA ASN A 13 15.32 9.26 -12.22
C ASN A 13 15.69 9.10 -10.74
N GLU A 14 16.93 9.28 -10.37
CA GLU A 14 17.35 9.27 -8.96
C GLU A 14 16.96 10.52 -8.16
N GLU A 15 16.42 11.56 -8.79
CA GLU A 15 16.20 12.88 -8.13
C GLU A 15 14.82 13.09 -7.49
N THR A 16 13.86 12.17 -7.62
CA THR A 16 12.51 12.39 -7.10
C THR A 16 12.08 11.49 -5.93
N LEU A 17 12.95 10.60 -5.47
CA LEU A 17 12.71 9.87 -4.24
C LEU A 17 13.17 10.74 -3.06
N LYS A 18 12.24 11.21 -2.22
CA LYS A 18 12.60 11.87 -0.94
C LYS A 18 13.38 10.87 -0.10
N GLU A 19 14.70 11.05 -0.05
CA GLU A 19 15.61 10.27 0.75
C GLU A 19 15.49 10.68 2.22
N GLU A 20 14.89 9.86 3.06
CA GLU A 20 15.15 9.93 4.49
C GLU A 20 16.32 9.02 4.83
N LYS A 21 17.45 9.64 5.10
CA LYS A 21 18.63 8.99 5.70
C LYS A 21 18.29 8.60 7.14
N THR A 22 18.10 7.32 7.39
CA THR A 22 18.18 6.79 8.74
C THR A 22 19.66 6.58 9.10
N THR A 23 20.24 7.53 9.84
CA THR A 23 21.54 7.30 10.50
C THR A 23 21.29 6.57 11.80
N ALA A 24 21.70 5.31 11.86
CA ALA A 24 21.86 4.61 13.13
C ALA A 24 23.14 5.11 13.79
N GLU A 25 23.04 5.87 14.89
CA GLU A 25 24.16 6.18 15.75
C GLU A 25 24.49 4.97 16.63
N GLY A 26 25.65 4.39 16.41
CA GLY A 26 26.20 3.33 17.26
C GLY A 26 27.62 2.94 16.85
N GLU A 27 28.58 3.43 17.60
CA GLU A 27 30.00 3.11 17.77
C GLU A 27 30.76 2.28 16.72
N LYS A 28 31.81 2.94 16.15
CA LYS A 28 33.11 2.45 15.64
C LYS A 28 33.15 1.40 14.54
N GLY A 29 33.41 1.88 13.31
CA GLY A 29 34.48 1.25 12.48
C GLY A 29 33.99 0.20 11.48
N GLU A 30 32.76 0.30 10.94
CA GLU A 30 32.37 -0.30 9.68
C GLU A 30 31.60 0.78 8.89
N GLU A 31 31.90 0.96 7.61
CA GLU A 31 31.08 1.77 6.73
C GLU A 31 29.66 1.21 6.84
N SER A 32 28.75 1.96 7.47
CA SER A 32 27.36 1.57 7.55
C SER A 32 26.80 1.51 6.13
N ALA A 33 26.48 0.32 5.67
CA ALA A 33 25.87 0.11 4.35
C ALA A 33 24.61 0.99 4.25
N GLN A 34 24.53 1.79 3.18
CA GLN A 34 23.38 2.63 2.94
C GLN A 34 22.14 1.76 2.65
N THR A 35 21.05 2.00 3.36
CA THR A 35 19.77 1.31 3.16
C THR A 35 18.67 2.28 2.79
N TYR A 36 17.66 1.77 2.11
CA TYR A 36 16.46 2.51 1.73
C TYR A 36 15.21 1.77 2.19
N SER A 37 14.23 2.51 2.69
CA SER A 37 12.94 1.95 3.04
C SER A 37 12.18 1.55 1.77
N ARG A 38 11.77 0.29 1.70
CA ARG A 38 10.99 -0.27 0.60
C ARG A 38 9.80 -1.04 1.14
N GLN A 39 8.68 -0.97 0.43
CA GLN A 39 7.50 -1.75 0.74
C GLN A 39 7.50 -3.06 -0.07
N LEU A 40 7.25 -4.16 0.62
CA LEU A 40 7.01 -5.47 0.03
C LEU A 40 5.59 -5.88 0.37
N TYR A 41 4.77 -6.11 -0.65
CA TYR A 41 3.40 -6.59 -0.45
C TYR A 41 3.42 -8.10 -0.28
N LEU A 42 3.22 -8.54 0.95
CA LEU A 42 3.25 -9.93 1.37
C LEU A 42 1.83 -10.41 1.68
N ILE A 43 1.66 -11.69 1.93
CA ILE A 43 0.37 -12.26 2.35
C ILE A 43 0.41 -12.53 3.85
N ASP A 44 -0.58 -12.00 4.58
CA ASP A 44 -0.72 -12.23 6.01
C ASP A 44 -1.38 -13.59 6.34
N SER A 45 -1.48 -13.92 7.61
CA SER A 45 -2.10 -15.18 8.08
C SER A 45 -3.60 -15.29 7.75
N ASN A 46 -4.25 -14.20 7.41
CA ASN A 46 -5.66 -14.15 7.00
C ASN A 46 -5.85 -14.23 5.48
N GLY A 47 -4.76 -14.35 4.72
CA GLY A 47 -4.78 -14.40 3.27
C GLY A 47 -4.92 -13.05 2.58
N LEU A 48 -4.66 -11.96 3.29
CA LEU A 48 -4.73 -10.59 2.77
C LEU A 48 -3.36 -10.12 2.29
N VAL A 49 -3.34 -9.32 1.23
CA VAL A 49 -2.12 -8.69 0.71
C VAL A 49 -1.85 -7.42 1.48
N VAL A 50 -0.70 -7.36 2.13
CA VAL A 50 -0.33 -6.28 3.05
C VAL A 50 1.09 -5.82 2.80
N ALA A 51 1.29 -4.51 2.72
CA ALA A 51 2.62 -3.94 2.66
C ALA A 51 3.34 -4.08 4.01
N GLN A 52 4.58 -4.56 3.96
CA GLN A 52 5.53 -4.48 5.07
C GLN A 52 6.72 -3.63 4.63
N THR A 53 7.17 -2.74 5.48
CA THR A 53 8.29 -1.84 5.18
C THR A 53 9.58 -2.39 5.72
N PHE A 54 10.58 -2.50 4.84
CA PHE A 54 11.92 -2.99 5.17
C PHE A 54 12.97 -1.97 4.75
N ASP A 55 14.07 -1.93 5.49
CA ASP A 55 15.26 -1.20 5.09
C ASP A 55 16.15 -2.15 4.27
N LEU A 56 16.14 -1.99 2.95
CA LEU A 56 16.88 -2.84 2.02
C LEU A 56 18.20 -2.18 1.60
N PRO A 57 19.24 -2.98 1.29
CA PRO A 57 20.51 -2.45 0.80
C PRO A 57 20.33 -1.62 -0.47
N LYS A 58 21.20 -0.62 -0.66
CA LYS A 58 21.23 0.12 -1.93
C LYS A 58 21.68 -0.83 -3.04
N GLU A 59 20.85 -0.96 -4.08
CA GLU A 59 21.15 -1.69 -5.31
C GLU A 59 20.74 -0.87 -6.52
N GLU A 60 21.47 -1.07 -7.62
CA GLU A 60 21.00 -0.65 -8.93
C GLU A 60 19.86 -1.57 -9.37
N GLY A 61 18.81 -1.04 -10.01
CA GLY A 61 17.67 -1.84 -10.40
C GLY A 61 16.72 -2.15 -9.24
N VAL A 62 16.22 -1.14 -8.58
CA VAL A 62 15.31 -1.25 -7.41
C VAL A 62 14.05 -2.04 -7.70
N ALA A 63 13.50 -1.96 -8.91
CA ALA A 63 12.31 -2.72 -9.30
C ALA A 63 12.58 -4.23 -9.30
N LYS A 64 13.74 -4.65 -9.81
CA LYS A 64 14.18 -6.05 -9.76
C LYS A 64 14.43 -6.50 -8.33
N GLN A 65 15.09 -5.67 -7.51
CA GLN A 65 15.37 -5.97 -6.10
C GLN A 65 14.10 -6.26 -5.32
N VAL A 66 13.09 -5.40 -5.37
CA VAL A 66 11.85 -5.62 -4.63
C VAL A 66 11.11 -6.88 -5.08
N LEU A 67 11.17 -7.24 -6.36
CA LEU A 67 10.59 -8.49 -6.85
C LEU A 67 11.37 -9.71 -6.39
N GLU A 68 12.69 -9.67 -6.36
CA GLU A 68 13.51 -10.75 -5.81
C GLU A 68 13.23 -10.99 -4.32
N TYR A 69 12.93 -9.92 -3.57
CA TYR A 69 12.50 -10.01 -2.16
C TYR A 69 11.06 -10.54 -1.99
N LEU A 70 10.28 -10.63 -3.05
CA LEU A 70 8.97 -11.31 -3.03
C LEU A 70 9.06 -12.80 -3.33
N VAL A 71 10.23 -13.32 -3.68
CA VAL A 71 10.43 -14.73 -3.99
C VAL A 71 10.54 -15.56 -2.71
N GLU A 72 9.71 -16.58 -2.60
CA GLU A 72 9.73 -17.54 -1.51
C GLU A 72 11.10 -18.25 -1.43
N GLY A 73 11.64 -18.36 -0.23
CA GLY A 73 12.98 -18.93 -0.03
C GLY A 73 14.14 -18.03 -0.45
N GLY A 74 13.86 -16.86 -0.99
CA GLY A 74 14.85 -15.86 -1.36
C GLY A 74 15.29 -14.97 -0.19
N PRO A 75 15.84 -13.76 -0.46
CA PRO A 75 16.40 -12.88 0.56
C PRO A 75 15.43 -12.49 1.68
N VAL A 76 14.13 -12.40 1.38
CA VAL A 76 13.09 -12.05 2.37
C VAL A 76 12.98 -13.07 3.51
N SER A 77 13.40 -14.32 3.28
CA SER A 77 13.27 -15.40 4.27
C SER A 77 13.97 -15.10 5.59
N ASN A 78 14.99 -14.24 5.58
CA ASN A 78 15.75 -13.85 6.77
C ASN A 78 15.13 -12.68 7.54
N ILE A 79 14.19 -11.96 6.93
CA ILE A 79 13.57 -10.74 7.47
C ILE A 79 12.05 -10.81 7.48
N LEU A 80 11.47 -11.95 7.08
CA LEU A 80 10.03 -12.12 6.96
C LEU A 80 9.37 -12.02 8.33
N PRO A 81 8.41 -11.08 8.53
CA PRO A 81 7.68 -10.99 9.77
C PRO A 81 6.85 -12.25 10.06
N ASP A 82 6.66 -12.55 11.35
CA ASP A 82 5.81 -13.66 11.75
C ASP A 82 4.39 -13.51 11.21
N GLY A 83 3.82 -14.60 10.69
CA GLY A 83 2.49 -14.61 10.09
C GLY A 83 2.42 -14.07 8.66
N PHE A 84 3.54 -13.70 8.05
CA PHE A 84 3.60 -13.25 6.66
C PHE A 84 4.35 -14.24 5.78
N ARG A 85 3.96 -14.32 4.52
CA ARG A 85 4.62 -15.16 3.52
C ARG A 85 4.85 -14.40 2.21
N ALA A 86 5.92 -14.78 1.51
CA ALA A 86 6.22 -14.31 0.16
C ALA A 86 5.27 -14.95 -0.86
N VAL A 87 5.11 -14.30 -2.01
CA VAL A 87 4.07 -14.65 -3.00
C VAL A 87 4.62 -15.28 -4.27
N ILE A 88 5.85 -14.93 -4.67
CA ILE A 88 6.45 -15.46 -5.89
C ILE A 88 7.05 -16.84 -5.59
N PRO A 89 6.73 -17.86 -6.40
CA PRO A 89 7.23 -19.21 -6.16
C PRO A 89 8.74 -19.30 -6.06
N GLN A 90 9.21 -20.21 -5.23
CA GLN A 90 10.63 -20.48 -5.03
C GLN A 90 11.36 -20.77 -6.34
N ASP A 91 12.61 -20.36 -6.43
CA ASP A 91 13.50 -20.51 -7.59
C ASP A 91 13.11 -19.69 -8.83
N THR A 92 12.10 -18.85 -8.74
CA THR A 92 11.74 -17.94 -9.84
C THR A 92 12.84 -16.93 -10.09
N GLN A 93 13.30 -16.86 -11.34
CA GLN A 93 14.19 -15.82 -11.80
C GLN A 93 13.36 -14.64 -12.36
N VAL A 94 13.83 -13.43 -12.12
CA VAL A 94 13.11 -12.19 -12.44
C VAL A 94 13.99 -11.29 -13.30
N ALA A 95 13.45 -10.80 -14.40
CA ALA A 95 14.01 -9.71 -15.18
C ALA A 95 12.98 -8.59 -15.27
N VAL A 96 13.41 -7.33 -15.14
CA VAL A 96 12.53 -6.16 -15.18
C VAL A 96 13.10 -5.11 -16.11
N ASN A 97 12.22 -4.55 -16.93
CA ASN A 97 12.51 -3.37 -17.75
C ASN A 97 11.42 -2.33 -17.51
N VAL A 98 11.81 -1.14 -17.09
CA VAL A 98 10.88 -0.02 -16.89
C VAL A 98 11.01 0.95 -18.04
N LYS A 99 9.92 1.18 -18.76
CA LYS A 99 9.86 2.09 -19.90
C LYS A 99 8.51 2.80 -19.97
N ASP A 100 8.54 4.12 -20.10
CA ASP A 100 7.34 4.96 -20.26
C ASP A 100 6.24 4.69 -19.22
N GLY A 101 6.63 4.54 -17.96
CA GLY A 101 5.72 4.28 -16.85
C GLY A 101 5.26 2.83 -16.72
N THR A 102 5.74 1.92 -17.54
CA THR A 102 5.39 0.50 -17.49
C THR A 102 6.58 -0.35 -17.06
N ALA A 103 6.41 -1.15 -16.03
CA ALA A 103 7.34 -2.21 -15.66
C ALA A 103 6.98 -3.49 -16.41
N ILE A 104 7.86 -3.91 -17.31
CA ILE A 104 7.74 -5.20 -18.00
C ILE A 104 8.55 -6.21 -17.20
N VAL A 105 7.86 -7.18 -16.61
CA VAL A 105 8.46 -8.20 -15.76
C VAL A 105 8.42 -9.53 -16.47
N ASP A 106 9.60 -10.16 -16.61
CA ASP A 106 9.74 -11.49 -17.20
C ASP A 106 10.18 -12.48 -16.13
N PHE A 107 9.32 -13.46 -15.85
CA PHE A 107 9.58 -14.53 -14.91
C PHE A 107 10.01 -15.81 -15.62
N SER A 108 10.87 -16.58 -14.95
CA SER A 108 11.18 -17.95 -15.37
C SER A 108 9.98 -18.88 -15.20
N LYS A 109 10.07 -20.09 -15.75
CA LYS A 109 8.99 -21.09 -15.70
C LYS A 109 8.55 -21.49 -14.28
N GLU A 110 9.43 -21.35 -13.31
CA GLU A 110 9.17 -21.65 -11.88
C GLU A 110 8.05 -20.78 -11.31
N PHE A 111 7.77 -19.64 -11.92
CA PHE A 111 6.65 -18.77 -11.56
C PHE A 111 5.28 -19.50 -11.60
N LYS A 112 5.16 -20.57 -12.35
CA LYS A 112 3.93 -21.37 -12.45
C LYS A 112 3.68 -22.29 -11.25
N ASN A 113 4.61 -22.40 -10.30
CA ASN A 113 4.55 -23.31 -9.16
C ASN A 113 3.83 -22.71 -7.96
N TYR A 114 2.60 -22.28 -8.12
CA TYR A 114 1.75 -21.70 -7.08
C TYR A 114 0.38 -22.40 -7.03
N GLN A 115 -0.40 -22.12 -5.99
CA GLN A 115 -1.77 -22.62 -5.86
C GLN A 115 -2.73 -21.68 -6.61
N ALA A 116 -3.71 -22.24 -7.34
CA ALA A 116 -4.64 -21.48 -8.17
C ALA A 116 -5.39 -20.38 -7.39
N GLU A 117 -5.70 -20.61 -6.13
CA GLU A 117 -6.36 -19.63 -5.25
C GLU A 117 -5.50 -18.41 -4.93
N ASP A 118 -4.20 -18.46 -5.15
CA ASP A 118 -3.28 -17.35 -4.90
C ASP A 118 -3.10 -16.42 -6.11
N GLU A 119 -3.65 -16.74 -7.27
CA GLU A 119 -3.38 -16.00 -8.51
C GLU A 119 -3.64 -14.50 -8.41
N LEU A 120 -4.79 -14.13 -7.87
CA LEU A 120 -5.14 -12.72 -7.73
C LEU A 120 -4.26 -12.00 -6.71
N LYS A 121 -3.91 -12.68 -5.62
CA LYS A 121 -2.98 -12.16 -4.60
C LYS A 121 -1.58 -11.93 -5.15
N ILE A 122 -1.09 -12.84 -5.99
CA ILE A 122 0.21 -12.71 -6.68
C ILE A 122 0.22 -11.48 -7.57
N LEU A 123 -0.80 -11.30 -8.40
CA LEU A 123 -0.94 -10.13 -9.27
C LEU A 123 -1.00 -8.82 -8.47
N GLN A 124 -1.78 -8.79 -7.40
CA GLN A 124 -1.88 -7.62 -6.51
C GLN A 124 -0.55 -7.31 -5.83
N SER A 125 0.13 -8.31 -5.29
CA SER A 125 1.42 -8.15 -4.64
C SER A 125 2.47 -7.57 -5.57
N ILE A 126 2.60 -8.12 -6.77
CA ILE A 126 3.55 -7.64 -7.78
C ILE A 126 3.22 -6.21 -8.20
N THR A 127 1.97 -5.95 -8.53
CA THR A 127 1.52 -4.64 -9.01
C THR A 127 1.70 -3.55 -7.96
N TRP A 128 1.27 -3.79 -6.73
CA TRP A 128 1.36 -2.81 -5.66
C TRP A 128 2.78 -2.60 -5.17
N THR A 129 3.61 -3.64 -5.17
CA THR A 129 5.03 -3.51 -4.84
C THR A 129 5.76 -2.66 -5.87
N LEU A 130 5.54 -2.88 -7.15
CA LEU A 130 6.22 -2.13 -8.21
C LEU A 130 5.71 -0.69 -8.35
N THR A 131 4.43 -0.46 -8.17
CA THR A 131 3.83 0.87 -8.30
C THR A 131 4.06 1.79 -7.09
N GLN A 132 4.80 1.34 -6.08
CA GLN A 132 5.33 2.24 -5.06
C GLN A 132 6.33 3.26 -5.63
N PHE A 133 6.96 2.93 -6.75
CA PHE A 133 7.89 3.82 -7.44
C PHE A 133 7.14 4.76 -8.39
N ASP A 134 7.46 6.03 -8.34
CA ASP A 134 6.81 7.06 -9.18
C ASP A 134 6.99 6.80 -10.68
N SER A 135 8.09 6.14 -11.06
CA SER A 135 8.40 5.76 -12.43
C SER A 135 7.54 4.62 -12.97
N VAL A 136 6.82 3.89 -12.10
CA VAL A 136 5.98 2.75 -12.49
C VAL A 136 4.52 3.05 -12.20
N LYS A 137 3.71 3.10 -13.25
CA LYS A 137 2.25 3.27 -13.16
C LYS A 137 1.50 2.00 -13.52
N THR A 138 2.05 1.22 -14.43
CA THR A 138 1.46 -0.04 -14.92
C THR A 138 2.49 -1.16 -14.93
N VAL A 139 2.01 -2.38 -14.93
CA VAL A 139 2.84 -3.60 -14.94
C VAL A 139 2.38 -4.54 -16.04
N LYS A 140 3.33 -5.11 -16.76
CA LYS A 140 3.11 -6.15 -17.75
C LYS A 140 3.83 -7.43 -17.32
N ILE A 141 3.12 -8.56 -17.33
CA ILE A 141 3.63 -9.86 -16.91
C ILE A 141 4.00 -10.71 -18.12
N MET A 142 5.22 -11.24 -18.10
CA MET A 142 5.73 -12.22 -19.07
C MET A 142 6.23 -13.46 -18.34
N ILE A 143 6.20 -14.60 -19.01
CA ILE A 143 6.84 -15.85 -18.57
C ILE A 143 7.66 -16.40 -19.72
N ASN A 144 8.95 -16.60 -19.50
CA ASN A 144 9.91 -17.02 -20.54
C ASN A 144 9.80 -16.18 -21.82
N GLY A 145 9.72 -14.87 -21.69
CA GLY A 145 9.61 -13.95 -22.82
C GLY A 145 8.25 -13.90 -23.51
N HIS A 146 7.25 -14.59 -22.99
CA HIS A 146 5.89 -14.61 -23.55
C HIS A 146 4.93 -13.81 -22.68
N GLU A 147 4.26 -12.84 -23.28
CA GLU A 147 3.23 -12.04 -22.62
C GLU A 147 2.07 -12.93 -22.13
N GLN A 148 1.62 -12.70 -20.91
CA GLN A 148 0.53 -13.44 -20.29
C GLN A 148 -0.74 -12.58 -20.26
N ASN A 149 -1.84 -13.12 -20.80
CA ASN A 149 -3.19 -12.52 -20.74
C ASN A 149 -4.03 -13.12 -19.63
N GLU A 150 -3.60 -14.24 -19.09
CA GLU A 150 -4.21 -14.94 -17.96
C GLU A 150 -3.14 -15.65 -17.15
N MET A 151 -3.44 -15.87 -15.88
CA MET A 151 -2.55 -16.65 -15.02
C MET A 151 -2.58 -18.13 -15.44
N PRO A 152 -1.39 -18.79 -15.47
CA PRO A 152 -1.25 -20.08 -16.14
C PRO A 152 -1.91 -21.27 -15.45
N VAL A 153 -2.21 -21.21 -14.14
CA VAL A 153 -2.76 -22.35 -13.40
C VAL A 153 -4.29 -22.31 -13.37
N GLY A 154 -4.88 -21.22 -12.90
CA GLY A 154 -6.33 -21.08 -12.72
C GLY A 154 -6.99 -20.19 -13.76
N GLY A 155 -6.24 -19.57 -14.67
CA GLY A 155 -6.80 -18.76 -15.74
C GLY A 155 -7.32 -17.39 -15.31
N THR A 156 -6.92 -16.88 -14.15
CA THR A 156 -7.28 -15.53 -13.72
C THR A 156 -6.84 -14.51 -14.78
N PRO A 157 -7.75 -13.68 -15.32
CA PRO A 157 -7.42 -12.71 -16.33
C PRO A 157 -6.38 -11.70 -15.85
N ILE A 158 -5.43 -11.36 -16.71
CA ILE A 158 -4.44 -10.32 -16.47
C ILE A 158 -4.80 -9.13 -17.36
N SER A 159 -5.06 -7.97 -16.74
CA SER A 159 -5.26 -6.72 -17.47
C SER A 159 -4.03 -6.41 -18.32
N SER A 160 -4.26 -5.88 -19.52
CA SER A 160 -3.16 -5.44 -20.42
C SER A 160 -2.31 -4.33 -19.79
N GLU A 161 -2.86 -3.61 -18.84
CA GLU A 161 -2.22 -2.55 -18.06
C GLU A 161 -2.58 -2.72 -16.59
N LEU A 162 -1.93 -3.70 -15.91
CA LEU A 162 -2.10 -3.86 -14.47
C LEU A 162 -1.70 -2.58 -13.75
N SER A 163 -2.56 -2.09 -12.87
CA SER A 163 -2.32 -0.89 -12.07
C SER A 163 -3.03 -0.98 -10.72
N ARG A 164 -2.83 0.00 -9.87
CA ARG A 164 -3.57 0.11 -8.60
C ARG A 164 -5.07 0.29 -8.79
N ALA A 165 -5.51 0.73 -9.97
CA ALA A 165 -6.93 0.80 -10.33
C ALA A 165 -7.61 -0.58 -10.37
N ASP A 166 -6.87 -1.66 -10.58
CA ASP A 166 -7.37 -3.04 -10.49
C ASP A 166 -7.68 -3.45 -9.03
N GLY A 167 -7.19 -2.68 -8.07
CA GLY A 167 -7.48 -2.85 -6.66
C GLY A 167 -6.61 -3.89 -5.94
N ILE A 168 -6.91 -4.05 -4.66
CA ILE A 168 -6.23 -4.96 -3.74
C ILE A 168 -7.22 -5.42 -2.67
N ASN A 169 -7.15 -6.69 -2.26
CA ASN A 169 -8.06 -7.25 -1.27
C ASN A 169 -9.52 -6.86 -1.56
N LEU A 170 -10.02 -7.29 -2.71
CA LEU A 170 -11.28 -6.79 -3.27
C LEU A 170 -12.47 -7.11 -2.39
N ASP A 171 -13.21 -6.08 -1.98
CA ASP A 171 -14.50 -6.17 -1.32
C ASP A 171 -15.61 -5.84 -2.32
N THR A 172 -16.31 -6.87 -2.76
CA THR A 172 -17.43 -6.75 -3.72
C THR A 172 -18.81 -6.85 -3.07
N ALA A 173 -18.87 -6.93 -1.76
CA ALA A 173 -20.12 -7.02 -1.03
C ALA A 173 -21.00 -5.77 -1.28
N GLY A 174 -22.27 -6.00 -1.59
CA GLY A 174 -23.22 -4.94 -1.85
C GLY A 174 -23.12 -4.27 -3.23
N VAL A 175 -22.20 -4.73 -4.10
CA VAL A 175 -22.08 -4.22 -5.46
C VAL A 175 -23.10 -4.91 -6.37
N MET A 176 -24.12 -4.17 -6.81
CA MET A 176 -25.13 -4.69 -7.71
C MET A 176 -24.82 -4.42 -9.19
N ASP A 177 -24.04 -3.38 -9.48
CA ASP A 177 -23.68 -3.00 -10.84
C ASP A 177 -22.23 -2.53 -10.91
N ILE A 178 -21.37 -3.37 -11.49
CA ILE A 178 -19.95 -3.08 -11.65
C ILE A 178 -19.73 -1.94 -12.66
N THR A 179 -20.63 -1.80 -13.64
CA THR A 179 -20.44 -0.84 -14.74
C THR A 179 -20.67 0.61 -14.32
N ASN A 180 -21.49 0.84 -13.29
CA ASN A 180 -21.79 2.18 -12.76
C ASN A 180 -21.08 2.45 -11.42
N THR A 181 -19.93 1.85 -11.22
CA THR A 181 -19.13 2.01 -10.00
C THR A 181 -17.67 2.24 -10.33
N LYS A 182 -16.97 2.88 -9.39
CA LYS A 182 -15.52 3.11 -9.43
C LYS A 182 -14.85 2.50 -8.22
N PRO A 183 -13.58 2.05 -8.33
CA PRO A 183 -12.84 1.52 -7.20
C PRO A 183 -12.49 2.61 -6.19
N LEU A 184 -12.53 2.25 -4.92
CA LEU A 184 -12.09 3.08 -3.81
C LEU A 184 -11.26 2.24 -2.86
N THR A 185 -10.02 2.62 -2.61
CA THR A 185 -9.13 1.90 -1.69
C THR A 185 -9.01 2.65 -0.38
N VAL A 186 -9.30 1.95 0.71
CA VAL A 186 -9.19 2.45 2.08
C VAL A 186 -8.37 1.49 2.93
N TYR A 187 -7.81 1.98 4.03
CA TYR A 187 -6.95 1.20 4.92
C TYR A 187 -7.66 0.91 6.23
N TYR A 188 -7.87 -0.37 6.50
CA TYR A 188 -8.32 -0.88 7.78
C TYR A 188 -7.14 -1.35 8.61
N THR A 189 -7.39 -1.76 9.85
CA THR A 189 -6.38 -2.35 10.73
C THR A 189 -6.60 -3.83 10.93
N ALA A 190 -5.52 -4.55 11.16
CA ALA A 190 -5.50 -5.93 11.62
C ALA A 190 -4.47 -6.08 12.72
N GLN A 191 -4.55 -7.18 13.48
CA GLN A 191 -3.64 -7.47 14.57
C GLN A 191 -3.04 -8.86 14.43
N HIS A 192 -1.75 -8.96 14.77
CA HIS A 192 -1.04 -10.21 14.91
C HIS A 192 -0.02 -10.08 16.04
N ASN A 193 -0.06 -10.96 17.04
CA ASN A 193 0.84 -10.93 18.22
C ASN A 193 0.93 -9.54 18.87
N ASP A 194 -0.21 -8.92 19.15
CA ASP A 194 -0.32 -7.57 19.74
C ASP A 194 0.26 -6.43 18.87
N GLN A 195 0.66 -6.73 17.64
CA GLN A 195 1.06 -5.75 16.65
C GLN A 195 -0.13 -5.38 15.77
N THR A 196 -0.36 -4.07 15.61
CA THR A 196 -1.35 -3.56 14.67
C THR A 196 -0.68 -3.17 13.36
N TYR A 197 -1.28 -3.55 12.26
CA TYR A 197 -0.83 -3.17 10.92
C TYR A 197 -2.02 -2.73 10.05
N TYR A 198 -1.73 -1.96 9.00
CA TYR A 198 -2.73 -1.37 8.12
C TYR A 198 -2.86 -2.19 6.84
N VAL A 199 -4.09 -2.46 6.45
CA VAL A 199 -4.43 -3.33 5.32
C VAL A 199 -5.26 -2.56 4.31
N PRO A 200 -4.77 -2.39 3.07
CA PRO A 200 -5.55 -1.76 2.01
C PRO A 200 -6.66 -2.70 1.53
N VAL A 201 -7.84 -2.15 1.34
CA VAL A 201 -9.00 -2.85 0.81
C VAL A 201 -9.66 -2.00 -0.26
N THR A 202 -9.84 -2.56 -1.44
CA THR A 202 -10.55 -1.89 -2.52
C THR A 202 -12.00 -2.33 -2.54
N THR A 203 -12.87 -1.37 -2.35
CA THR A 203 -14.32 -1.50 -2.55
C THR A 203 -14.75 -0.75 -3.80
N ARG A 204 -16.00 -0.83 -4.15
CA ARG A 204 -16.57 -0.05 -5.25
C ARG A 204 -17.66 0.89 -4.73
N VAL A 205 -17.62 2.11 -5.20
CA VAL A 205 -18.61 3.14 -4.89
C VAL A 205 -19.30 3.58 -6.16
N SER A 206 -20.54 4.09 -6.04
CA SER A 206 -21.29 4.60 -7.19
C SER A 206 -20.51 5.68 -7.93
N ASN A 207 -20.62 5.69 -9.26
CA ASN A 207 -20.10 6.78 -10.08
C ASN A 207 -20.80 8.12 -9.79
N ASP A 208 -21.99 8.07 -9.20
CA ASP A 208 -22.76 9.26 -8.78
C ASP A 208 -22.23 9.86 -7.47
N GLU A 209 -21.28 9.19 -6.79
CA GLU A 209 -20.57 9.75 -5.65
C GLU A 209 -19.67 10.89 -6.13
N GLU A 210 -20.09 12.11 -5.87
CA GLU A 210 -19.42 13.31 -6.38
C GLU A 210 -18.10 13.59 -5.68
N ASP A 211 -17.98 13.20 -4.40
CA ASP A 211 -16.81 13.46 -3.57
C ASP A 211 -16.14 12.18 -3.11
N PRO A 212 -15.03 11.76 -3.74
CA PRO A 212 -14.30 10.57 -3.34
C PRO A 212 -13.68 10.67 -1.95
N ILE A 213 -13.40 11.88 -1.46
CA ILE A 213 -12.82 12.11 -0.13
C ILE A 213 -13.87 11.84 0.95
N ALA A 214 -15.09 12.37 0.76
CA ALA A 214 -16.20 12.07 1.66
C ALA A 214 -16.55 10.57 1.65
N ALA A 215 -16.45 9.91 0.50
CA ALA A 215 -16.65 8.47 0.37
C ALA A 215 -15.61 7.66 1.17
N VAL A 216 -14.35 8.08 1.20
CA VAL A 216 -13.30 7.47 2.03
C VAL A 216 -13.69 7.50 3.51
N VAL A 217 -14.05 8.68 4.02
CA VAL A 217 -14.44 8.83 5.43
C VAL A 217 -15.66 7.98 5.77
N LYS A 218 -16.69 8.02 4.94
CA LYS A 218 -17.88 7.19 5.12
C LYS A 218 -17.55 5.70 5.17
N LYS A 219 -16.69 5.25 4.26
CA LYS A 219 -16.30 3.83 4.19
C LYS A 219 -15.54 3.38 5.42
N LEU A 220 -14.66 4.24 5.97
CA LEU A 220 -13.90 3.94 7.18
C LEU A 220 -14.76 3.90 8.44
N THR A 221 -15.97 4.44 8.44
CA THR A 221 -16.94 4.32 9.54
C THR A 221 -17.75 3.02 9.49
N GLU A 222 -17.63 2.26 8.40
CA GLU A 222 -18.31 0.99 8.19
C GLU A 222 -17.35 -0.18 8.45
N GLU A 223 -17.86 -1.26 9.05
CA GLU A 223 -17.06 -2.47 9.22
C GLU A 223 -16.76 -3.14 7.89
N PRO A 224 -15.50 -3.56 7.66
CA PRO A 224 -15.15 -4.27 6.43
C PRO A 224 -15.78 -5.66 6.40
N SER A 225 -16.23 -6.09 5.22
CA SER A 225 -16.96 -7.36 5.05
C SER A 225 -16.12 -8.53 4.56
N ILE A 226 -14.91 -8.30 4.00
CA ILE A 226 -14.08 -9.35 3.41
C ILE A 226 -13.39 -10.25 4.42
N SER A 227 -13.15 -9.78 5.62
CA SER A 227 -12.50 -10.54 6.68
C SER A 227 -12.91 -10.04 8.06
N ARG A 228 -13.17 -10.97 8.95
CA ARG A 228 -13.43 -10.66 10.38
C ARG A 228 -12.17 -10.24 11.14
N ALA A 229 -10.99 -10.44 10.54
CA ALA A 229 -9.72 -10.00 11.09
C ALA A 229 -9.49 -8.50 10.91
N LEU A 230 -10.22 -7.85 10.01
CA LEU A 230 -10.12 -6.42 9.77
C LEU A 230 -11.03 -5.64 10.71
N LEU A 231 -10.48 -4.54 11.23
CA LEU A 231 -11.14 -3.63 12.14
C LEU A 231 -11.11 -2.21 11.58
N THR A 232 -12.15 -1.45 11.89
CA THR A 232 -12.12 -0.01 11.71
C THR A 232 -11.99 0.67 13.07
N ASP A 233 -11.13 1.69 13.13
CA ASP A 233 -10.91 2.48 14.35
C ASP A 233 -11.76 3.76 14.37
N LEU A 234 -12.45 4.10 13.27
CA LEU A 234 -13.38 5.21 13.20
C LEU A 234 -14.74 4.77 13.75
N GLU A 235 -15.24 5.52 14.72
CA GLU A 235 -16.60 5.33 15.25
C GLU A 235 -17.66 5.64 14.18
N GLN A 236 -18.80 4.97 14.26
CA GLN A 236 -19.89 5.11 13.27
C GLN A 236 -20.49 6.51 13.18
N ASP A 237 -20.39 7.28 14.26
CA ASP A 237 -20.92 8.63 14.37
C ASP A 237 -19.91 9.73 13.99
N VAL A 238 -18.72 9.35 13.54
CA VAL A 238 -17.75 10.28 12.94
C VAL A 238 -18.33 10.81 11.64
N LYS A 239 -18.39 12.14 11.51
CA LYS A 239 -18.94 12.84 10.36
C LYS A 239 -18.09 14.05 10.00
N LEU A 240 -18.06 14.35 8.71
CA LEU A 240 -17.59 15.63 8.19
C LEU A 240 -18.66 16.70 8.41
N LEU A 241 -18.25 17.86 8.93
CA LEU A 241 -19.13 19.02 9.17
C LEU A 241 -19.27 19.92 7.96
N GLU A 242 -18.35 19.81 7.02
CA GLU A 242 -18.32 20.57 5.76
C GLU A 242 -17.79 19.67 4.64
N GLU A 243 -17.99 20.11 3.40
CA GLU A 243 -17.35 19.46 2.25
C GLU A 243 -15.83 19.59 2.35
N PRO A 244 -15.08 18.50 2.06
CA PRO A 244 -13.62 18.57 2.02
C PRO A 244 -13.12 19.60 1.03
N LYS A 245 -12.03 20.28 1.37
CA LYS A 245 -11.39 21.28 0.51
C LYS A 245 -10.04 20.74 0.05
N LEU A 246 -9.88 20.61 -1.27
CA LEU A 246 -8.63 20.20 -1.89
C LEU A 246 -7.98 21.42 -2.55
N GLU A 247 -6.75 21.74 -2.13
CA GLU A 247 -5.97 22.85 -2.65
C GLU A 247 -4.49 22.47 -2.69
N ASP A 248 -3.90 22.53 -3.87
CA ASP A 248 -2.49 22.21 -4.11
C ASP A 248 -2.01 20.88 -3.50
N GLY A 249 -2.81 19.81 -3.68
CA GLY A 249 -2.50 18.47 -3.17
C GLY A 249 -2.75 18.27 -1.68
N THR A 250 -3.21 19.30 -0.98
CA THR A 250 -3.57 19.24 0.44
C THR A 250 -5.08 19.25 0.61
N VAL A 251 -5.61 18.23 1.26
CA VAL A 251 -7.03 18.16 1.61
C VAL A 251 -7.26 18.57 3.06
N THR A 252 -8.24 19.43 3.27
CA THR A 252 -8.67 19.86 4.62
C THR A 252 -10.02 19.22 4.93
N LEU A 253 -10.07 18.51 6.05
CA LEU A 253 -11.24 17.81 6.56
C LEU A 253 -11.64 18.38 7.92
N ASN A 254 -12.93 18.72 8.08
CA ASN A 254 -13.47 19.20 9.34
C ASN A 254 -14.43 18.16 9.93
N PHE A 255 -14.04 17.56 11.05
CA PHE A 255 -14.78 16.50 11.73
C PHE A 255 -15.58 17.01 12.92
N ASN A 256 -16.62 16.24 13.28
CA ASN A 256 -17.25 16.35 14.58
C ASN A 256 -16.36 15.76 15.69
N GLU A 257 -16.73 15.95 16.96
CA GLU A 257 -15.94 15.49 18.12
C GLU A 257 -15.87 13.96 18.26
N SER A 258 -16.71 13.22 17.56
CA SER A 258 -16.68 11.75 17.57
C SER A 258 -15.37 11.17 17.08
N ILE A 259 -14.55 11.93 16.33
CA ILE A 259 -13.21 11.50 15.90
C ILE A 259 -12.26 11.22 17.07
N TYR A 260 -12.50 11.79 18.22
CA TYR A 260 -11.73 11.53 19.45
C TYR A 260 -12.00 10.14 20.05
N GLY A 261 -13.00 9.40 19.57
CA GLY A 261 -13.38 8.10 20.07
C GLY A 261 -14.24 8.16 21.34
N SER A 262 -14.45 7.01 21.99
CA SER A 262 -15.29 6.91 23.18
C SER A 262 -14.67 7.65 24.37
N ALA A 263 -15.48 8.49 24.95
CA ALA A 263 -15.10 9.39 26.03
C ALA A 263 -15.08 8.70 27.41
N ASP A 264 -14.03 7.98 27.71
CA ASP A 264 -13.69 7.71 29.11
C ASP A 264 -12.66 8.70 29.68
N GLY A 265 -12.47 9.83 29.00
CA GLY A 265 -11.56 10.86 29.45
C GLY A 265 -11.87 12.22 28.86
N ASP A 266 -11.63 13.25 29.68
CA ASP A 266 -11.64 14.65 29.27
C ASP A 266 -10.54 14.99 28.23
N GLU A 267 -9.84 13.99 27.70
CA GLU A 267 -8.72 14.15 26.80
C GLU A 267 -9.19 14.09 25.35
N LYS A 268 -9.12 15.23 24.68
CA LYS A 268 -9.42 15.39 23.26
C LYS A 268 -8.21 14.93 22.42
N MET A 269 -8.01 13.62 22.33
CA MET A 269 -6.93 13.02 21.56
C MET A 269 -7.48 12.15 20.43
N VAL A 270 -6.87 12.24 19.26
CA VAL A 270 -7.11 11.29 18.16
C VAL A 270 -6.13 10.13 18.28
N SER A 271 -6.63 8.90 18.14
CA SER A 271 -5.76 7.74 18.18
C SER A 271 -4.81 7.71 16.97
N THR A 272 -3.62 7.18 17.16
CA THR A 272 -2.64 6.99 16.09
C THR A 272 -3.20 6.11 14.96
N HIS A 273 -3.98 5.09 15.30
CA HIS A 273 -4.60 4.21 14.31
C HIS A 273 -5.65 4.92 13.46
N VAL A 274 -6.49 5.76 14.05
CA VAL A 274 -7.46 6.60 13.33
C VAL A 274 -6.73 7.55 12.38
N LEU A 275 -5.73 8.27 12.89
CA LEU A 275 -4.94 9.20 12.10
C LEU A 275 -4.26 8.51 10.91
N ASN A 276 -3.57 7.40 11.14
CA ASN A 276 -2.87 6.67 10.09
C ASN A 276 -3.84 6.05 9.07
N SER A 277 -4.96 5.47 9.50
CA SER A 277 -5.98 4.96 8.58
C SER A 277 -6.53 6.06 7.67
N LEU A 278 -6.80 7.23 8.21
CA LEU A 278 -7.25 8.40 7.44
C LEU A 278 -6.19 8.88 6.46
N VAL A 279 -4.97 9.10 6.93
CA VAL A 279 -3.89 9.63 6.07
C VAL A 279 -3.54 8.63 4.96
N LEU A 280 -3.39 7.36 5.27
CA LEU A 280 -3.12 6.32 4.26
C LEU A 280 -4.25 6.22 3.22
N SER A 281 -5.49 6.23 3.67
CA SER A 281 -6.66 6.13 2.78
C SER A 281 -6.83 7.37 1.90
N LEU A 282 -6.63 8.56 2.44
CA LEU A 282 -6.77 9.81 1.70
C LEU A 282 -5.62 10.03 0.72
N THR A 283 -4.38 9.75 1.13
CA THR A 283 -3.22 9.88 0.25
C THR A 283 -3.12 8.80 -0.82
N GLU A 284 -3.92 7.75 -0.73
CA GLU A 284 -4.07 6.75 -1.80
C GLU A 284 -4.93 7.32 -2.96
N GLN A 285 -5.73 8.35 -2.72
CA GLN A 285 -6.52 8.98 -3.75
C GLN A 285 -5.65 9.85 -4.68
N PRO A 286 -5.90 9.85 -5.99
CA PRO A 286 -5.13 10.65 -6.93
C PRO A 286 -5.12 12.15 -6.55
N GLY A 287 -3.93 12.75 -6.57
CA GLY A 287 -3.75 14.19 -6.34
C GLY A 287 -3.74 14.63 -4.88
N ILE A 288 -3.86 13.72 -3.93
CA ILE A 288 -3.77 14.03 -2.49
C ILE A 288 -2.41 13.62 -1.94
N GLU A 289 -1.65 14.60 -1.46
CA GLU A 289 -0.31 14.41 -0.89
C GLU A 289 -0.29 14.63 0.62
N ASN A 290 -1.10 15.58 1.10
CA ASN A 290 -1.14 15.96 2.50
C ASN A 290 -2.58 16.11 2.99
N VAL A 291 -2.75 15.98 4.31
CA VAL A 291 -4.04 16.06 4.99
C VAL A 291 -3.97 17.02 6.14
N ILE A 292 -4.92 17.96 6.21
CA ILE A 292 -5.16 18.83 7.36
C ILE A 292 -6.46 18.37 8.03
N LEU A 293 -6.40 18.11 9.33
CA LEU A 293 -7.54 17.70 10.13
C LEU A 293 -7.93 18.82 11.09
N THR A 294 -9.20 19.17 11.09
CA THR A 294 -9.81 20.07 12.07
C THR A 294 -10.99 19.41 12.75
N VAL A 295 -11.32 19.86 13.94
CA VAL A 295 -12.50 19.43 14.70
C VAL A 295 -13.28 20.67 15.10
N ASP A 296 -14.56 20.71 14.77
CA ASP A 296 -15.43 21.89 14.96
C ASP A 296 -14.80 23.18 14.42
N GLY A 297 -14.11 23.09 13.27
CA GLY A 297 -13.44 24.22 12.61
C GLY A 297 -12.12 24.66 13.23
N LYS A 298 -11.63 23.93 14.25
CA LYS A 298 -10.40 24.28 14.97
C LYS A 298 -9.28 23.28 14.69
N ALA A 299 -8.09 23.78 14.35
CA ALA A 299 -6.88 22.98 14.20
C ALA A 299 -6.22 22.71 15.56
N GLU A 300 -6.97 22.14 16.49
CA GLU A 300 -6.54 21.85 17.87
C GLU A 300 -6.44 20.37 18.16
N LEU A 301 -6.35 19.55 17.12
CA LEU A 301 -6.29 18.10 17.24
C LEU A 301 -4.97 17.68 17.89
N VAL A 302 -5.04 16.87 18.93
CA VAL A 302 -3.88 16.38 19.67
C VAL A 302 -3.73 14.89 19.41
N ASN A 303 -2.50 14.43 19.13
CA ASN A 303 -2.21 13.00 18.98
C ASN A 303 -2.02 12.31 20.35
N GLU A 304 -1.83 10.99 20.34
CA GLU A 304 -1.63 10.19 21.57
C GLU A 304 -0.37 10.58 22.37
N GLU A 305 0.61 11.24 21.73
CA GLU A 305 1.80 11.76 22.40
C GLU A 305 1.57 13.13 23.07
N GLY A 306 0.35 13.65 23.01
CA GLY A 306 -0.01 14.97 23.53
C GLY A 306 0.46 16.15 22.66
N LYS A 307 0.91 15.89 21.43
CA LYS A 307 1.38 16.89 20.48
C LYS A 307 0.21 17.42 19.64
N LYS A 308 0.07 18.72 19.52
CA LYS A 308 -0.89 19.33 18.60
C LYS A 308 -0.48 19.09 17.14
N ILE A 309 -1.43 18.61 16.34
CA ILE A 309 -1.27 18.42 14.91
C ILE A 309 -1.73 19.71 14.22
N THR A 310 -0.81 20.64 14.02
CA THR A 310 -1.07 21.94 13.40
C THR A 310 -0.60 22.04 11.96
N GLU A 311 0.31 21.15 11.57
CA GLU A 311 0.88 21.09 10.23
C GLU A 311 0.17 20.03 9.37
N PRO A 312 0.17 20.17 8.04
CA PRO A 312 -0.31 19.14 7.16
C PRO A 312 0.43 17.80 7.40
N VAL A 313 -0.33 16.70 7.47
CA VAL A 313 0.21 15.36 7.67
C VAL A 313 0.40 14.70 6.31
N SER A 314 1.61 14.28 6.02
CA SER A 314 1.93 13.51 4.82
C SER A 314 1.89 12.01 5.09
N ARG A 315 1.87 11.23 4.01
CA ARG A 315 1.90 9.77 4.10
C ARG A 315 3.15 9.31 4.85
N PRO A 316 3.02 8.46 5.89
CA PRO A 316 4.17 7.91 6.58
C PRO A 316 5.07 7.11 5.63
N VAL A 317 6.38 7.33 5.69
CA VAL A 317 7.36 6.57 4.88
C VAL A 317 7.45 5.12 5.37
N LYS A 318 7.39 4.93 6.69
CA LYS A 318 7.45 3.62 7.34
C LYS A 318 6.08 3.23 7.86
N VAL A 319 5.43 2.33 7.13
CA VAL A 319 4.14 1.74 7.50
C VAL A 319 4.34 0.25 7.66
N ASN A 320 3.78 -0.35 8.72
CA ASN A 320 3.90 -1.77 8.99
C ASN A 320 5.38 -2.22 9.03
N THR A 321 6.12 -1.74 10.00
CA THR A 321 7.56 -2.02 10.11
C THR A 321 7.89 -3.41 10.63
N GLY A 322 6.90 -4.13 11.16
CA GLY A 322 7.07 -5.53 11.58
C GLY A 322 8.26 -5.77 12.50
N SER A 323 8.57 -4.81 13.39
CA SER A 323 9.60 -5.03 14.40
C SER A 323 9.09 -6.03 15.43
N PHE A 324 9.63 -7.21 15.38
CA PHE A 324 9.36 -8.33 16.28
C PHE A 324 10.52 -8.52 17.25
#